data_7f2ca1e28a741857e1768649a1a6f086
#
_entry.id   7f2ca1e28a741857e1768649a1a6f086
#
_cell.length_a   1.000
_cell.length_b   1.000
_cell.length_c   1.000
_cell.angle_alpha   90.00
_cell.angle_beta   90.00
_cell.angle_gamma   90.00
#
_symmetry.space_group_name_H-M   'P 1'
#
loop_
_entity.id
_entity.type
_entity.pdbx_description
1 polymer ?
#
loop_
_entity_poly.entity_id
_entity_poly.type
_entity_poly.pdbx_seq_one_letter_code
_entity_poly.pdbx_strand_id
1 'polypeptide(L)'
;MQADKIEAVISEFLGEGYRIVGDDGALSPAIEWVDWVCGPDDSSDDDNDDGDGDEDEKVEVTFQDGSTRTFNKGVAMRQIWHEYAD
;
A
#
# COMPACT_ATOMS: atom_id res chain seq x y z
N MET A 1 12.59 13.17 11.76
CA MET A 1 11.41 12.30 11.80
C MET A 1 11.06 11.95 13.24
N GLN A 2 9.79 11.98 13.54
CA GLN A 2 9.35 11.67 14.89
C GLN A 2 8.93 10.22 14.93
N ALA A 3 9.81 9.37 15.36
CA ALA A 3 9.58 7.94 15.30
C ALA A 3 8.39 7.51 16.14
N ASP A 4 8.04 8.28 17.16
CA ASP A 4 6.89 7.90 17.96
C ASP A 4 5.59 8.19 17.26
N LYS A 5 5.61 8.80 16.09
CA LYS A 5 4.41 9.03 15.30
C LYS A 5 4.22 7.98 14.22
N ILE A 6 5.12 7.02 14.12
CA ILE A 6 4.97 5.96 13.16
C ILE A 6 3.85 5.04 13.60
N GLU A 7 2.96 4.72 12.69
CA GLU A 7 1.82 3.88 13.00
C GLU A 7 1.93 2.56 12.27
N ALA A 8 1.61 1.49 12.94
CA ALA A 8 1.55 0.18 12.30
C ALA A 8 0.19 0.03 11.65
N VAL A 9 0.18 -0.27 10.37
CA VAL A 9 -1.07 -0.41 9.62
C VAL A 9 -0.91 -1.58 8.67
N ILE A 10 -2.00 -2.01 8.05
CA ILE A 10 -1.89 -2.95 6.95
C ILE A 10 -2.08 -2.18 5.67
N SER A 11 -1.71 -2.80 4.57
CA SER A 11 -1.61 -2.08 3.30
C SER A 11 -2.91 -1.41 2.91
N GLU A 12 -4.05 -2.03 3.22
CA GLU A 12 -5.31 -1.44 2.80
C GLU A 12 -5.73 -0.29 3.69
N PHE A 13 -4.99 0.00 4.75
CA PHE A 13 -5.31 1.14 5.60
C PHE A 13 -4.31 2.27 5.44
N LEU A 14 -3.47 2.22 4.43
CA LEU A 14 -2.58 3.35 4.17
C LEU A 14 -3.43 4.58 3.82
N GLY A 15 -3.00 5.73 4.25
CA GLY A 15 -3.80 6.94 4.10
C GLY A 15 -3.14 8.01 3.28
N GLU A 16 -3.95 8.90 2.71
CA GLU A 16 -3.44 10.04 1.97
C GLU A 16 -2.71 10.97 2.90
N GLY A 17 -1.61 11.51 2.44
CA GLY A 17 -0.81 12.42 3.24
C GLY A 17 0.20 11.74 4.13
N TYR A 18 0.20 10.42 4.17
CA TYR A 18 1.18 9.69 4.96
C TYR A 18 2.32 9.23 4.08
N ARG A 19 3.47 8.95 4.70
CA ARG A 19 4.60 8.36 4.00
C ARG A 19 4.79 6.95 4.52
N ILE A 20 5.16 6.03 3.65
CA ILE A 20 5.40 4.65 4.06
C ILE A 20 6.81 4.56 4.62
N VAL A 21 6.96 3.90 5.74
CA VAL A 21 8.25 3.75 6.41
C VAL A 21 8.79 2.36 6.08
N GLY A 22 9.93 2.31 5.44
CA GLY A 22 10.53 1.04 5.07
C GLY A 22 11.25 0.38 6.23
N ASP A 23 11.65 -0.86 6.04
CA ASP A 23 12.32 -1.59 7.11
C ASP A 23 13.62 -0.95 7.49
N ASP A 24 14.27 -0.27 6.57
CA ASP A 24 15.54 0.36 6.88
C ASP A 24 15.33 1.80 7.31
N GLY A 25 14.11 2.22 7.52
CA GLY A 25 13.87 3.60 7.95
C GLY A 25 13.69 4.56 6.79
N ALA A 26 13.75 4.09 5.56
CA ALA A 26 13.60 5.00 4.44
C ALA A 26 12.13 5.43 4.31
N LEU A 27 11.92 6.64 3.87
CA LEU A 27 10.57 7.16 3.74
C LEU A 27 10.20 7.25 2.27
N SER A 28 8.97 6.89 1.96
CA SER A 28 8.45 7.07 0.62
C SER A 28 7.96 8.50 0.45
N PRO A 29 7.65 8.91 -0.77
CA PRO A 29 6.94 10.18 -0.95
C PRO A 29 5.58 10.10 -0.26
N ALA A 30 4.96 11.22 -0.07
CA ALA A 30 3.63 11.25 0.55
C ALA A 30 2.63 10.59 -0.40
N ILE A 31 1.66 9.93 0.17
CA ILE A 31 0.65 9.23 -0.61
C ILE A 31 -0.36 10.25 -1.12
N GLU A 32 -0.66 10.18 -2.40
CA GLU A 32 -1.67 11.06 -2.96
C GLU A 32 -3.04 10.42 -2.87
N TRP A 33 -3.17 9.17 -3.21
CA TRP A 33 -4.40 8.43 -2.97
C TRP A 33 -4.11 6.94 -3.00
N VAL A 34 -5.08 6.17 -2.56
CA VAL A 34 -4.98 4.71 -2.49
C VAL A 34 -6.21 4.14 -3.18
N ASP A 35 -5.99 3.23 -4.13
CA ASP A 35 -7.06 2.58 -4.83
C ASP A 35 -7.05 1.11 -4.56
N TRP A 36 -8.20 0.49 -4.66
CA TRP A 36 -8.27 -0.95 -4.57
C TRP A 36 -8.21 -1.53 -5.97
N VAL A 37 -7.36 -2.54 -6.14
CA VAL A 37 -7.22 -3.20 -7.42
C VAL A 37 -7.61 -4.64 -7.19
N CYS A 38 -8.68 -5.08 -7.80
CA CYS A 38 -9.03 -6.45 -7.66
C CYS A 38 -8.35 -7.20 -8.71
N GLY A 39 -7.79 -8.20 -8.43
CA GLY A 39 -7.12 -8.98 -9.30
C GLY A 39 -7.38 -8.85 -10.71
N PRO A 40 -7.09 -9.75 -11.45
CA PRO A 40 -7.01 -9.66 -12.77
C PRO A 40 -8.23 -9.66 -13.41
N ASP A 41 -8.90 -9.67 -13.20
CA ASP A 41 -9.97 -9.55 -13.74
C ASP A 41 -10.16 -9.86 -15.01
N ASP A 42 -9.93 -9.94 -15.69
CA ASP A 42 -10.29 -10.12 -16.83
C ASP A 42 -10.12 -11.15 -17.37
N SER A 43 -10.10 -11.61 -17.55
CA SER A 43 -9.99 -12.42 -18.19
C SER A 43 -10.02 -13.44 -18.12
N SER A 44 -9.89 -13.91 -18.09
CA SER A 44 -9.83 -14.72 -18.12
C SER A 44 -10.12 -15.73 -17.95
N ASP A 45 -10.19 -16.25 -18.00
CA ASP A 45 -10.51 -17.22 -18.00
C ASP A 45 -10.00 -18.18 -17.48
N ASP A 46 -9.58 -18.55 -17.25
CA ASP A 46 -9.13 -19.42 -16.83
C ASP A 46 -9.34 -20.07 -15.97
N ASP A 47 -9.45 -20.34 -15.60
CA ASP A 47 -9.65 -21.01 -14.99
C ASP A 47 -9.14 -21.62 -14.10
N ASN A 48 -8.89 -22.02 -13.82
CA ASN A 48 -8.43 -22.73 -13.05
C ASN A 48 -8.12 -22.54 -11.98
N ASP A 49 -8.12 -22.20 -11.47
CA ASP A 49 -7.79 -21.98 -10.50
C ASP A 49 -7.91 -22.51 -9.51
N ASP A 50 -7.79 -22.73 -8.96
CA ASP A 50 -7.77 -23.30 -8.06
C ASP A 50 -8.05 -22.79 -7.02
N GLY A 51 -8.25 -22.53 -6.66
CA GLY A 51 -8.55 -22.24 -5.65
C GLY A 51 -8.23 -21.34 -4.82
N ASP A 52 -7.72 -21.19 -4.28
CA ASP A 52 -7.43 -20.34 -3.42
C ASP A 52 -7.13 -19.16 -3.80
N GLY A 53 -7.28 -18.73 -4.54
CA GLY A 53 -6.93 -17.57 -4.84
C GLY A 53 -7.49 -16.46 -4.31
N ASP A 54 -7.90 -16.37 -3.36
CA ASP A 54 -8.54 -15.30 -2.95
C ASP A 54 -7.69 -14.22 -2.69
N GLU A 55 -6.55 -14.31 -2.77
CA GLU A 55 -5.84 -13.31 -2.48
C GLU A 55 -5.52 -12.51 -3.53
N ASP A 56 -6.16 -12.33 -4.52
CA ASP A 56 -5.82 -11.47 -5.58
C ASP A 56 -6.06 -10.03 -5.28
N GLU A 57 -6.67 -9.66 -4.23
CA GLU A 57 -6.92 -8.27 -3.94
C GLU A 57 -5.63 -7.54 -3.62
N LYS A 58 -5.44 -6.40 -4.21
CA LYS A 58 -4.26 -5.59 -4.00
C LYS A 58 -4.65 -4.16 -3.80
N VAL A 59 -3.71 -3.39 -3.27
CA VAL A 59 -3.92 -1.98 -3.00
C VAL A 59 -2.88 -1.23 -3.84
N GLU A 60 -3.33 -0.32 -4.67
CA GLU A 60 -2.42 0.48 -5.46
C GLU A 60 -2.30 1.85 -4.84
N VAL A 61 -1.10 2.25 -4.51
CA VAL A 61 -0.84 3.51 -3.84
C VAL A 61 -0.16 4.43 -4.84
N THR A 62 -0.74 5.60 -5.05
CA THR A 62 -0.15 6.63 -5.90
C THR A 62 0.45 7.70 -5.00
N PHE A 63 1.71 8.03 -5.24
CA PHE A 63 2.40 9.00 -4.42
C PHE A 63 2.39 10.37 -5.10
N GLN A 64 2.66 11.39 -4.32
CA GLN A 64 2.59 12.75 -4.84
C GLN A 64 3.66 13.07 -5.86
N ASP A 65 4.69 12.27 -5.94
CA ASP A 65 5.71 12.48 -6.96
C ASP A 65 5.33 11.81 -8.28
N GLY A 66 4.16 11.19 -8.36
CA GLY A 66 3.71 10.54 -9.59
C GLY A 66 4.03 9.08 -9.66
N SER A 67 4.75 8.53 -8.72
CA SER A 67 5.05 7.09 -8.76
C SER A 67 3.91 6.31 -8.15
N THR A 68 3.89 5.02 -8.43
CA THR A 68 2.87 4.14 -7.86
C THR A 68 3.53 2.87 -7.35
N ARG A 69 2.89 2.24 -6.41
CA ARG A 69 3.30 0.95 -5.92
C ARG A 69 2.06 0.11 -5.65
N THR A 70 2.19 -1.19 -5.81
CA THR A 70 1.09 -2.10 -5.55
C THR A 70 1.50 -3.04 -4.43
N PHE A 71 0.62 -3.23 -3.47
CA PHE A 71 0.87 -4.11 -2.35
C PHE A 71 -0.24 -5.13 -2.26
N ASN A 72 0.07 -6.32 -1.74
CA ASN A 72 -0.97 -7.28 -1.47
C ASN A 72 -1.80 -6.79 -0.29
N LYS A 73 -3.06 -7.22 -0.26
CA LYS A 73 -3.91 -6.87 0.85
C LYS A 73 -3.40 -7.53 2.11
N GLY A 74 -3.50 -6.84 3.21
CA GLY A 74 -3.15 -7.41 4.50
C GLY A 74 -1.67 -7.44 4.82
N VAL A 75 -0.85 -6.71 4.09
CA VAL A 75 0.58 -6.70 4.35
C VAL A 75 0.86 -5.74 5.49
N ALA A 76 1.62 -6.20 6.47
CA ALA A 76 1.96 -5.36 7.60
C ALA A 76 2.91 -4.25 7.14
N MET A 77 2.57 -3.04 7.43
CA MET A 77 3.32 -1.87 7.00
C MET A 77 3.35 -0.84 8.09
N ARG A 78 4.09 0.22 7.89
CA ARG A 78 4.14 1.33 8.82
C ARG A 78 4.02 2.61 8.02
N GLN A 79 3.37 3.59 8.58
CA GLN A 79 3.21 4.88 7.93
C GLN A 79 3.42 5.99 8.95
N ILE A 80 3.74 7.17 8.45
CA ILE A 80 3.90 8.33 9.32
C ILE A 80 3.34 9.53 8.56
N TRP A 81 2.64 10.40 9.29
CA TRP A 81 2.07 11.59 8.67
C TRP A 81 3.20 12.46 8.14
N HIS A 82 3.01 13.05 6.99
CA HIS A 82 4.12 13.73 6.31
C HIS A 82 4.71 14.86 7.16
N GLU A 83 3.91 15.50 7.98
CA GLU A 83 4.45 16.57 8.78
C GLU A 83 5.37 16.07 9.87
N TYR A 84 5.18 14.87 10.32
CA TYR A 84 6.05 14.32 11.34
C TYR A 84 7.27 13.64 10.72
N ALA A 85 7.27 13.44 9.43
CA ALA A 85 8.36 12.78 8.78
C ALA A 85 9.48 13.71 8.41
N ASP A 86 9.25 14.97 8.50
CA ASP A 86 10.28 15.94 8.12
C ASP A 86 11.28 16.21 9.25
#